data_ebbbe5921d102adaafb3245adf80dd41
#
_entry.id   ebbbe5921d102adaafb3245adf80dd41
#
_cell.length_a   1.000
_cell.length_b   1.000
_cell.length_c   1.000
_cell.angle_alpha   90.00
_cell.angle_beta   90.00
_cell.angle_gamma   90.00
#
_symmetry.space_group_name_H-M   'P 1'
#
loop_
_entity.id
_entity.type
_entity.pdbx_description
1 polymer ?
#
loop_
_entity_poly.entity_id
_entity_poly.type
_entity_poly.pdbx_seq_one_letter_code
_entity_poly.pdbx_strand_id
1 'polypeptide(L)'
;MPLWGEVSGLTRTGTIGPSARIGHGDAPVTKLYVQADQSLSAYPSRWISMLPTVHNFDSFGFDEDAPGISAQRMTSWARLLDPALHGQVAIVNEPAIGIFDVALAAEAAGLMQFRDIGNLTVGEIDALLSLLILKKREGHFSCFWNTAAEATEMMTAKRFSVGSLWSPSVTALKRKGVRVRQAVPSEGYRAWHGGLCLSRRLEGRQRDAAYEYLNWWLSGWPGAVVARQGYYMSVVERVRAHLTPAEWAYWYAGHAASEDLPDPDGTTAIVRGSVRSGGAYWSRASNIAVWNTTMDEHNYLVRRWGELVD
;
A
#
# COMPACT_ATOMS: atom_id res chain seq x y z
N MET A 1 19.93 -17.02 7.45
CA MET A 1 19.78 -16.51 6.07
C MET A 1 20.93 -15.55 5.77
N PRO A 2 21.83 -15.87 4.82
CA PRO A 2 23.01 -15.04 4.53
C PRO A 2 22.68 -13.61 4.12
N LEU A 3 21.55 -13.43 3.42
CA LEU A 3 21.15 -12.13 2.87
C LEU A 3 20.33 -11.25 3.85
N TRP A 4 20.13 -11.72 5.09
CA TRP A 4 19.38 -10.95 6.09
C TRP A 4 19.96 -9.55 6.33
N GLY A 5 21.28 -9.42 6.32
CA GLY A 5 21.97 -8.14 6.52
C GLY A 5 21.66 -7.08 5.46
N GLU A 6 21.15 -7.50 4.28
CA GLU A 6 20.84 -6.63 3.15
C GLU A 6 19.38 -6.18 3.10
N VAL A 7 18.55 -6.70 4.00
CA VAL A 7 17.17 -6.24 4.17
C VAL A 7 17.20 -4.78 4.60
N SER A 8 16.42 -3.94 3.89
CA SER A 8 16.45 -2.49 4.05
C SER A 8 16.11 -2.03 5.47
N GLY A 9 16.66 -0.89 5.87
CA GLY A 9 16.36 -0.25 7.16
C GLY A 9 14.86 -0.01 7.34
N LEU A 10 14.12 0.38 6.29
CA LEU A 10 12.69 0.61 6.35
C LEU A 10 11.93 -0.59 6.94
N THR A 11 12.18 -1.78 6.41
CA THR A 11 11.45 -2.99 6.82
C THR A 11 12.06 -3.66 8.04
N ARG A 12 13.33 -3.40 8.36
CA ARG A 12 14.05 -4.02 9.47
C ARG A 12 14.10 -3.16 10.72
N THR A 13 14.13 -1.85 10.59
CA THR A 13 14.24 -0.90 11.71
C THR A 13 13.10 0.09 11.81
N GLY A 14 12.22 0.14 10.82
CA GLY A 14 11.05 1.04 10.80
C GLY A 14 11.36 2.51 10.57
N THR A 15 12.64 2.85 10.38
CA THR A 15 13.06 4.26 10.30
C THR A 15 13.51 4.63 8.92
N ILE A 16 12.75 5.53 8.29
CA ILE A 16 13.24 6.32 7.18
C ILE A 16 12.79 7.76 7.38
N GLY A 17 13.79 8.62 7.64
CA GLY A 17 13.60 10.05 7.69
C GLY A 17 12.82 10.56 8.91
N PRO A 18 12.61 11.86 8.98
CA PRO A 18 12.08 12.56 10.16
C PRO A 18 10.56 12.59 10.25
N SER A 19 9.82 11.78 9.51
CA SER A 19 8.36 11.77 9.59
C SER A 19 7.93 11.34 10.98
N ALA A 20 7.34 12.27 11.74
CA ALA A 20 6.84 12.04 13.09
C ALA A 20 5.64 11.09 13.15
N ARG A 21 5.08 10.70 12.00
CA ARG A 21 3.92 9.81 11.89
C ARG A 21 4.27 8.40 11.42
N ILE A 22 5.55 8.08 11.25
CA ILE A 22 5.97 6.70 11.00
C ILE A 22 5.69 5.91 12.27
N GLY A 23 4.78 4.95 12.16
CA GLY A 23 4.58 4.00 13.23
C GLY A 23 3.40 4.25 14.14
N HIS A 24 2.41 5.00 13.71
CA HIS A 24 1.09 4.73 14.24
C HIS A 24 0.76 3.27 13.90
N GLY A 25 0.69 2.45 14.91
CA GLY A 25 0.41 1.06 14.86
C GLY A 25 1.63 0.20 14.61
N ASP A 26 2.04 -0.07 13.39
CA ASP A 26 2.99 -1.15 13.22
C ASP A 26 3.79 -1.05 11.94
N ALA A 27 4.82 -0.24 11.97
CA ALA A 27 5.94 -0.53 11.08
C ALA A 27 6.29 -2.02 11.22
N PRO A 28 6.67 -2.72 10.13
CA PRO A 28 6.99 -4.16 10.16
C PRO A 28 7.93 -4.54 11.29
N VAL A 29 8.80 -3.63 11.67
CA VAL A 29 9.80 -3.84 12.72
C VAL A 29 9.18 -4.12 14.09
N THR A 30 8.02 -3.55 14.41
CA THR A 30 7.42 -3.67 15.76
C THR A 30 7.02 -5.10 16.11
N LYS A 31 6.78 -5.94 15.09
CA LYS A 31 6.44 -7.37 15.23
C LYS A 31 7.48 -8.30 14.59
N LEU A 32 8.69 -7.79 14.34
CA LEU A 32 9.67 -8.53 13.57
C LEU A 32 10.47 -9.52 14.42
N TYR A 33 10.89 -9.12 15.62
CA TYR A 33 11.78 -9.94 16.45
C TYR A 33 11.02 -10.66 17.54
N VAL A 34 11.30 -11.97 17.67
CA VAL A 34 10.67 -12.82 18.69
C VAL A 34 11.58 -12.84 19.92
N GLN A 35 11.07 -12.41 21.07
CA GLN A 35 11.78 -12.38 22.33
C GLN A 35 11.76 -13.74 23.04
N ALA A 36 12.52 -13.87 24.15
CA ALA A 36 12.63 -15.13 24.91
C ALA A 36 11.28 -15.61 25.50
N ASP A 37 10.41 -14.67 25.83
CA ASP A 37 9.05 -14.92 26.31
C ASP A 37 8.04 -15.15 25.17
N GLN A 38 8.50 -15.25 23.92
CA GLN A 38 7.71 -15.38 22.71
C GLN A 38 6.90 -14.14 22.32
N SER A 39 7.07 -13.02 23.00
CA SER A 39 6.50 -11.75 22.56
C SER A 39 7.20 -11.23 21.30
N LEU A 40 6.49 -10.39 20.54
CA LEU A 40 7.05 -9.72 19.37
C LEU A 40 7.46 -8.29 19.71
N SER A 41 8.58 -7.84 19.18
CA SER A 41 9.06 -6.49 19.43
C SER A 41 9.97 -5.97 18.32
N ALA A 42 10.29 -4.67 18.38
CA ALA A 42 11.27 -4.03 17.52
C ALA A 42 12.72 -4.28 17.96
N TYR A 43 12.94 -4.82 19.15
CA TYR A 43 14.29 -5.06 19.66
C TYR A 43 14.91 -6.29 19.00
N PRO A 44 16.06 -6.15 18.33
CA PRO A 44 16.74 -7.26 17.67
C PRO A 44 16.96 -8.46 18.60
N SER A 45 16.64 -9.65 18.09
CA SER A 45 16.87 -10.92 18.76
C SER A 45 17.40 -11.94 17.75
N ARG A 46 17.70 -13.14 18.23
CA ARG A 46 18.12 -14.26 17.38
C ARG A 46 17.04 -14.74 16.42
N TRP A 47 15.78 -14.53 16.76
CA TRP A 47 14.63 -15.07 16.04
C TRP A 47 13.81 -13.95 15.43
N ILE A 48 13.32 -14.17 14.21
CA ILE A 48 12.38 -13.29 13.52
C ILE A 48 11.06 -14.00 13.29
N SER A 49 9.96 -13.27 13.37
CA SER A 49 8.60 -13.77 13.14
C SER A 49 8.33 -14.05 11.67
N MET A 50 8.92 -13.23 10.80
CA MET A 50 8.74 -13.28 9.35
C MET A 50 9.96 -12.74 8.63
N LEU A 51 10.11 -13.10 7.36
CA LEU A 51 11.00 -12.42 6.43
C LEU A 51 10.21 -11.32 5.71
N PRO A 52 10.45 -10.03 5.95
CA PRO A 52 9.82 -8.97 5.16
C PRO A 52 10.23 -9.08 3.69
N THR A 53 9.27 -9.03 2.78
CA THR A 53 9.52 -9.19 1.34
C THR A 53 9.01 -7.99 0.55
N VAL A 54 7.80 -8.06 0.03
CA VAL A 54 7.19 -7.01 -0.79
C VAL A 54 6.60 -5.93 0.10
N HIS A 55 6.73 -4.67 -0.31
CA HIS A 55 6.06 -3.55 0.35
C HIS A 55 5.68 -2.47 -0.66
N ASN A 56 4.80 -1.58 -0.28
CA ASN A 56 4.48 -0.39 -1.07
C ASN A 56 3.97 0.75 -0.17
N PHE A 57 3.83 1.91 -0.80
CA PHE A 57 3.27 3.14 -0.25
C PHE A 57 2.10 3.53 -1.14
N ASP A 58 0.90 3.17 -0.73
CA ASP A 58 -0.31 3.35 -1.50
C ASP A 58 -1.04 4.63 -1.11
N SER A 59 -1.82 5.15 -2.06
CA SER A 59 -2.77 6.23 -1.88
C SER A 59 -4.00 5.95 -2.72
N PHE A 60 -4.93 6.88 -2.75
CA PHE A 60 -6.05 6.79 -3.68
C PHE A 60 -5.62 7.15 -5.11
N GLY A 61 -6.38 6.64 -6.08
CA GLY A 61 -6.21 6.96 -7.50
C GLY A 61 -7.35 7.82 -8.01
N PHE A 62 -7.12 8.49 -9.13
CA PHE A 62 -8.13 9.33 -9.78
C PHE A 62 -7.94 9.38 -11.30
N ASP A 63 -9.06 9.53 -12.01
CA ASP A 63 -9.12 9.74 -13.46
C ASP A 63 -8.99 11.23 -13.76
N GLU A 64 -7.91 11.65 -14.45
CA GLU A 64 -7.66 13.06 -14.78
C GLU A 64 -8.65 13.63 -15.78
N ASP A 65 -9.36 12.79 -16.54
CA ASP A 65 -10.34 13.23 -17.51
C ASP A 65 -11.74 13.43 -16.90
N ALA A 66 -11.92 13.07 -15.64
CA ALA A 66 -13.21 13.24 -14.98
C ALA A 66 -13.46 14.71 -14.58
N PRO A 67 -14.71 15.20 -14.71
CA PRO A 67 -15.03 16.58 -14.39
C PRO A 67 -14.68 16.99 -12.97
N GLY A 68 -14.01 18.11 -12.81
CA GLY A 68 -13.64 18.66 -11.51
C GLY A 68 -12.43 18.00 -10.84
N ILE A 69 -11.81 17.02 -11.48
CA ILE A 69 -10.64 16.29 -10.99
C ILE A 69 -9.36 16.84 -11.65
N SER A 70 -8.34 17.07 -10.84
CA SER A 70 -7.00 17.43 -11.32
C SER A 70 -5.95 17.06 -10.27
N ALA A 71 -4.71 16.83 -10.70
CA ALA A 71 -3.61 16.50 -9.80
C ALA A 71 -3.40 17.57 -8.70
N GLN A 72 -3.62 18.85 -9.02
CA GLN A 72 -3.49 19.95 -8.08
C GLN A 72 -4.54 19.92 -6.96
N ARG A 73 -5.69 19.29 -7.21
CA ARG A 73 -6.78 19.18 -6.25
C ARG A 73 -6.72 17.87 -5.46
N MET A 74 -6.10 16.82 -6.02
CA MET A 74 -6.03 15.45 -5.44
C MET A 74 -4.77 15.28 -4.58
N THR A 75 -4.57 16.17 -3.60
CA THR A 75 -3.37 16.24 -2.74
C THR A 75 -3.65 15.96 -1.27
N SER A 76 -4.84 15.48 -0.94
CA SER A 76 -5.24 15.14 0.44
C SER A 76 -6.20 13.96 0.44
N TRP A 77 -6.08 13.08 1.42
CA TRP A 77 -7.03 11.99 1.67
C TRP A 77 -8.46 12.49 1.90
N ALA A 78 -8.63 13.73 2.39
CA ALA A 78 -9.95 14.36 2.56
C ALA A 78 -10.83 14.29 1.30
N ARG A 79 -10.23 14.14 0.12
CA ARG A 79 -10.95 14.04 -1.15
C ARG A 79 -11.88 12.83 -1.24
N LEU A 80 -11.57 11.74 -0.54
CA LEU A 80 -12.45 10.57 -0.52
C LEU A 80 -13.81 10.84 0.18
N LEU A 81 -13.89 11.90 0.99
CA LEU A 81 -15.12 12.29 1.71
C LEU A 81 -15.62 13.68 1.31
N ASP A 82 -15.02 14.30 0.28
CA ASP A 82 -15.40 15.63 -0.22
C ASP A 82 -16.79 15.59 -0.88
N PRO A 83 -17.77 16.38 -0.40
CA PRO A 83 -19.10 16.43 -1.00
C PRO A 83 -19.10 16.77 -2.50
N ALA A 84 -18.09 17.48 -3.00
CA ALA A 84 -17.94 17.80 -4.42
C ALA A 84 -17.70 16.55 -5.30
N LEU A 85 -17.32 15.42 -4.71
CA LEU A 85 -17.10 14.14 -5.38
C LEU A 85 -18.23 13.13 -5.12
N HIS A 86 -19.41 13.60 -4.70
CA HIS A 86 -20.61 12.79 -4.48
C HIS A 86 -20.91 11.89 -5.70
N GLY A 87 -21.10 10.59 -5.45
CA GLY A 87 -21.40 9.60 -6.49
C GLY A 87 -20.20 9.23 -7.39
N GLN A 88 -19.00 9.71 -7.09
CA GLN A 88 -17.78 9.46 -7.88
C GLN A 88 -16.70 8.69 -7.13
N VAL A 89 -16.92 8.35 -5.87
CA VAL A 89 -15.92 7.73 -5.00
C VAL A 89 -16.13 6.24 -4.87
N ALA A 90 -15.06 5.45 -4.98
CA ALA A 90 -15.06 4.02 -4.69
C ALA A 90 -14.04 3.67 -3.59
N ILE A 91 -14.39 2.72 -2.74
CA ILE A 91 -13.52 2.23 -1.66
C ILE A 91 -13.30 0.73 -1.85
N VAL A 92 -12.11 0.26 -1.52
CA VAL A 92 -11.81 -1.17 -1.50
C VAL A 92 -12.64 -1.87 -0.42
N ASN A 93 -13.32 -2.96 -0.80
CA ASN A 93 -14.07 -3.81 0.13
C ASN A 93 -13.13 -4.83 0.80
N GLU A 94 -12.17 -4.32 1.55
CA GLU A 94 -11.28 -5.12 2.40
C GLU A 94 -11.13 -4.36 3.73
N PRO A 95 -11.77 -4.84 4.82
CA PRO A 95 -11.80 -4.11 6.09
C PRO A 95 -10.42 -3.71 6.60
N ALA A 96 -9.44 -4.63 6.51
CA ALA A 96 -8.07 -4.40 6.98
C ALA A 96 -7.25 -3.44 6.09
N ILE A 97 -7.82 -2.97 4.99
CA ILE A 97 -7.21 -1.99 4.08
C ILE A 97 -8.08 -0.74 4.01
N GLY A 98 -9.36 -0.89 3.68
CA GLY A 98 -10.29 0.21 3.48
C GLY A 98 -10.44 1.10 4.71
N ILE A 99 -10.39 0.52 5.91
CA ILE A 99 -10.49 1.27 7.17
C ILE A 99 -9.40 2.36 7.28
N PHE A 100 -8.18 2.09 6.82
CA PHE A 100 -7.09 3.07 6.86
C PHE A 100 -7.31 4.21 5.86
N ASP A 101 -7.78 3.89 4.64
CA ASP A 101 -8.06 4.90 3.62
C ASP A 101 -9.14 5.87 4.11
N VAL A 102 -10.22 5.35 4.71
CA VAL A 102 -11.32 6.19 5.20
C VAL A 102 -11.03 6.88 6.53
N ALA A 103 -10.20 6.29 7.39
CA ALA A 103 -9.74 6.96 8.62
C ALA A 103 -8.83 8.15 8.29
N LEU A 104 -7.85 7.96 7.40
CA LEU A 104 -7.02 9.05 6.89
C LEU A 104 -7.89 10.15 6.25
N ALA A 105 -8.92 9.75 5.48
CA ALA A 105 -9.82 10.72 4.86
C ALA A 105 -10.65 11.49 5.88
N ALA A 106 -11.18 10.84 6.91
CA ALA A 106 -11.97 11.48 7.95
C ALA A 106 -11.13 12.43 8.82
N GLU A 107 -9.90 12.05 9.16
CA GLU A 107 -8.99 12.92 9.90
C GLU A 107 -8.55 14.13 9.06
N ALA A 108 -8.15 13.89 7.80
CA ALA A 108 -7.75 14.95 6.87
C ALA A 108 -8.89 15.94 6.55
N ALA A 109 -10.14 15.46 6.55
CA ALA A 109 -11.33 16.30 6.39
C ALA A 109 -11.74 17.05 7.68
N GLY A 110 -11.07 16.80 8.81
CA GLY A 110 -11.44 17.37 10.11
C GLY A 110 -12.76 16.84 10.68
N LEU A 111 -13.25 15.72 10.16
CA LEU A 111 -14.51 15.10 10.60
C LEU A 111 -14.32 14.25 11.86
N MET A 112 -13.14 13.69 12.01
CA MET A 112 -12.77 12.87 13.18
C MET A 112 -11.31 13.10 13.54
N GLN A 113 -10.96 12.72 14.76
CA GLN A 113 -9.58 12.66 15.21
C GLN A 113 -9.39 11.32 15.94
N PHE A 114 -8.32 10.61 15.59
CA PHE A 114 -8.02 9.30 16.13
C PHE A 114 -6.79 9.36 17.04
N ARG A 115 -6.83 8.54 18.08
CA ARG A 115 -5.67 8.37 18.96
C ARG A 115 -4.55 7.64 18.21
N ASP A 116 -4.89 6.60 17.49
CA ASP A 116 -4.00 5.79 16.68
C ASP A 116 -4.76 5.16 15.50
N ILE A 117 -4.56 5.68 14.28
CA ILE A 117 -5.20 5.13 13.08
C ILE A 117 -4.79 3.66 12.87
N GLY A 118 -3.61 3.25 13.34
CA GLY A 118 -3.13 1.87 13.24
C GLY A 118 -3.88 0.91 14.17
N ASN A 119 -4.51 1.40 15.25
CA ASN A 119 -5.22 0.57 16.25
C ASN A 119 -6.44 1.27 16.82
N LEU A 120 -7.49 1.36 16.01
CA LEU A 120 -8.74 2.03 16.38
C LEU A 120 -9.46 1.26 17.50
N THR A 121 -9.98 2.01 18.45
CA THR A 121 -10.88 1.48 19.50
C THR A 121 -12.26 1.13 18.92
N VAL A 122 -13.04 0.31 19.64
CA VAL A 122 -14.45 0.01 19.28
C VAL A 122 -15.24 1.29 19.03
N GLY A 123 -15.12 2.30 19.93
CA GLY A 123 -15.83 3.57 19.77
C GLY A 123 -15.43 4.37 18.54
N GLU A 124 -14.15 4.36 18.19
CA GLU A 124 -13.65 5.01 16.95
C GLU A 124 -14.11 4.28 15.69
N ILE A 125 -14.11 2.93 15.70
CA ILE A 125 -14.66 2.10 14.61
C ILE A 125 -16.15 2.40 14.43
N ASP A 126 -16.93 2.42 15.50
CA ASP A 126 -18.36 2.69 15.43
C ASP A 126 -18.68 4.09 14.88
N ALA A 127 -17.99 5.10 15.38
CA ALA A 127 -18.16 6.46 14.91
C ALA A 127 -17.81 6.62 13.43
N LEU A 128 -16.67 6.05 13.00
CA LEU A 128 -16.23 6.11 11.63
C LEU A 128 -17.19 5.36 10.70
N LEU A 129 -17.55 4.11 11.02
CA LEU A 129 -18.45 3.33 10.15
C LEU A 129 -19.86 3.92 10.14
N SER A 130 -20.35 4.51 11.22
CA SER A 130 -21.64 5.24 11.22
C SER A 130 -21.61 6.43 10.27
N LEU A 131 -20.52 7.20 10.24
CA LEU A 131 -20.31 8.28 9.27
C LEU A 131 -20.33 7.76 7.83
N LEU A 132 -19.61 6.65 7.56
CA LEU A 132 -19.52 6.08 6.21
C LEU A 132 -20.84 5.49 5.73
N ILE A 133 -21.60 4.82 6.61
CA ILE A 133 -22.92 4.28 6.31
C ILE A 133 -23.90 5.43 5.99
N LEU A 134 -23.83 6.54 6.72
CA LEU A 134 -24.62 7.74 6.39
C LEU A 134 -24.26 8.25 4.99
N LYS A 135 -22.95 8.42 4.70
CA LYS A 135 -22.50 8.86 3.37
C LYS A 135 -22.88 7.89 2.25
N LYS A 136 -22.85 6.58 2.51
CA LYS A 136 -23.35 5.57 1.54
C LYS A 136 -24.84 5.77 1.25
N ARG A 137 -25.66 5.95 2.30
CA ARG A 137 -27.11 6.21 2.16
C ARG A 137 -27.43 7.49 1.42
N GLU A 138 -26.57 8.49 1.56
CA GLU A 138 -26.63 9.74 0.80
C GLU A 138 -26.18 9.57 -0.66
N GLY A 139 -25.62 8.42 -1.04
CA GLY A 139 -25.12 8.14 -2.38
C GLY A 139 -23.72 8.69 -2.67
N HIS A 140 -22.94 9.00 -1.65
CA HIS A 140 -21.58 9.53 -1.82
C HIS A 140 -20.64 8.53 -2.49
N PHE A 141 -20.69 7.26 -2.08
CA PHE A 141 -19.93 6.18 -2.70
C PHE A 141 -20.69 5.59 -3.87
N SER A 142 -20.03 5.52 -5.04
CA SER A 142 -20.62 4.90 -6.24
C SER A 142 -20.54 3.38 -6.20
N CYS A 143 -19.50 2.82 -5.62
CA CYS A 143 -19.30 1.38 -5.50
C CYS A 143 -18.22 1.01 -4.48
N PHE A 144 -18.20 -0.29 -4.15
CA PHE A 144 -17.11 -0.95 -3.44
C PHE A 144 -16.56 -2.06 -4.35
N TRP A 145 -15.26 -2.33 -4.30
CA TRP A 145 -14.62 -3.31 -5.16
C TRP A 145 -13.73 -4.27 -4.35
N ASN A 146 -13.57 -5.52 -4.81
CA ASN A 146 -12.88 -6.57 -4.07
C ASN A 146 -11.52 -6.93 -4.65
N THR A 147 -11.31 -6.73 -5.96
CA THR A 147 -10.08 -7.10 -6.64
C THR A 147 -9.53 -5.97 -7.51
N ALA A 148 -8.21 -5.99 -7.76
CA ALA A 148 -7.57 -5.03 -8.66
C ALA A 148 -8.18 -5.06 -10.08
N ALA A 149 -8.59 -6.24 -10.55
CA ALA A 149 -9.27 -6.41 -11.84
C ALA A 149 -10.63 -5.70 -11.83
N GLU A 150 -11.44 -5.93 -10.80
CA GLU A 150 -12.75 -5.30 -10.63
C GLU A 150 -12.63 -3.77 -10.56
N ALA A 151 -11.69 -3.24 -9.76
CA ALA A 151 -11.42 -1.80 -9.71
C ALA A 151 -11.06 -1.24 -11.10
N THR A 152 -10.23 -1.97 -11.85
CA THR A 152 -9.83 -1.59 -13.22
C THR A 152 -11.03 -1.54 -14.17
N GLU A 153 -11.89 -2.54 -14.14
CA GLU A 153 -13.09 -2.60 -14.97
C GLU A 153 -14.08 -1.49 -14.61
N MET A 154 -14.34 -1.29 -13.33
CA MET A 154 -15.27 -0.25 -12.85
C MET A 154 -14.80 1.15 -13.23
N MET A 155 -13.51 1.48 -13.06
CA MET A 155 -12.99 2.80 -13.45
C MET A 155 -12.96 2.97 -14.98
N THR A 156 -12.63 1.92 -15.74
CA THR A 156 -12.72 1.94 -17.21
C THR A 156 -14.15 2.21 -17.67
N ALA A 157 -15.15 1.62 -17.02
CA ALA A 157 -16.56 1.83 -17.27
C ALA A 157 -17.11 3.16 -16.68
N LYS A 158 -16.24 4.02 -16.15
CA LYS A 158 -16.60 5.32 -15.53
C LYS A 158 -17.61 5.20 -14.37
N ARG A 159 -17.61 4.07 -13.66
CA ARG A 159 -18.47 3.88 -12.48
C ARG A 159 -17.97 4.66 -11.27
N PHE A 160 -16.68 4.97 -11.21
CA PHE A 160 -16.09 5.89 -10.26
C PHE A 160 -14.91 6.64 -10.89
N SER A 161 -14.55 7.76 -10.30
CA SER A 161 -13.47 8.62 -10.80
C SER A 161 -12.35 8.82 -9.77
N VAL A 162 -12.63 8.60 -8.50
CA VAL A 162 -11.67 8.73 -7.39
C VAL A 162 -11.87 7.56 -6.42
N GLY A 163 -10.82 6.99 -5.88
CA GLY A 163 -10.99 5.94 -4.86
C GLY A 163 -9.71 5.19 -4.52
N SER A 164 -9.84 4.24 -3.59
CA SER A 164 -8.78 3.27 -3.33
C SER A 164 -8.32 2.64 -4.63
N LEU A 165 -7.02 2.60 -4.89
CA LEU A 165 -6.51 2.04 -6.15
C LEU A 165 -5.06 1.55 -5.97
N TRP A 166 -4.84 0.29 -6.31
CA TRP A 166 -3.51 -0.31 -6.19
C TRP A 166 -2.67 -0.13 -7.45
N SER A 167 -1.35 -0.18 -7.30
CA SER A 167 -0.41 -0.01 -8.41
C SER A 167 -0.68 -0.88 -9.63
N PRO A 168 -1.03 -2.18 -9.53
CA PRO A 168 -1.40 -3.00 -10.69
C PRO A 168 -2.63 -2.47 -11.44
N SER A 169 -3.64 -1.98 -10.72
CA SER A 169 -4.83 -1.37 -11.35
C SER A 169 -4.46 -0.11 -12.10
N VAL A 170 -3.58 0.73 -11.54
CA VAL A 170 -3.08 1.94 -12.23
C VAL A 170 -2.36 1.58 -13.53
N THR A 171 -1.51 0.57 -13.50
CA THR A 171 -0.81 0.09 -14.70
C THR A 171 -1.79 -0.45 -15.75
N ALA A 172 -2.75 -1.29 -15.32
CA ALA A 172 -3.77 -1.85 -16.21
C ALA A 172 -4.69 -0.78 -16.82
N LEU A 173 -5.07 0.23 -16.05
CA LEU A 173 -5.87 1.37 -16.52
C LEU A 173 -5.12 2.20 -17.57
N LYS A 174 -3.85 2.49 -17.34
CA LYS A 174 -3.01 3.20 -18.32
C LYS A 174 -2.91 2.44 -19.64
N ARG A 175 -2.78 1.12 -19.62
CA ARG A 175 -2.81 0.26 -20.82
C ARG A 175 -4.13 0.35 -21.58
N LYS A 176 -5.24 0.53 -20.86
CA LYS A 176 -6.57 0.75 -21.46
C LYS A 176 -6.81 2.20 -21.92
N GLY A 177 -5.78 3.06 -21.85
CA GLY A 177 -5.86 4.46 -22.25
C GLY A 177 -6.55 5.39 -21.26
N VAL A 178 -6.83 4.93 -20.04
CA VAL A 178 -7.38 5.78 -18.98
C VAL A 178 -6.26 6.65 -18.40
N ARG A 179 -6.47 7.95 -18.34
CA ARG A 179 -5.51 8.92 -17.77
C ARG A 179 -5.60 8.93 -16.25
N VAL A 180 -5.17 7.80 -15.66
CA VAL A 180 -5.20 7.60 -14.21
C VAL A 180 -3.89 8.00 -13.55
N ARG A 181 -4.00 8.62 -12.37
CA ARG A 181 -2.86 8.88 -11.47
C ARG A 181 -3.17 8.44 -10.05
N GLN A 182 -2.12 8.14 -9.29
CA GLN A 182 -2.19 8.05 -7.84
C GLN A 182 -1.95 9.43 -7.23
N ALA A 183 -2.68 9.75 -6.19
CA ALA A 183 -2.50 10.97 -5.41
C ALA A 183 -1.15 10.97 -4.69
N VAL A 184 -0.69 12.18 -4.36
CA VAL A 184 0.45 12.43 -3.47
C VAL A 184 -0.10 13.20 -2.27
N PRO A 185 -0.69 12.51 -1.28
CA PRO A 185 -1.36 13.19 -0.19
C PRO A 185 -0.36 13.91 0.72
N SER A 186 -0.71 15.11 1.14
CA SER A 186 0.08 15.90 2.09
C SER A 186 0.20 15.23 3.46
N GLU A 187 -0.79 14.42 3.83
CA GLU A 187 -0.81 13.65 5.07
C GLU A 187 0.15 12.45 5.02
N GLY A 188 0.54 12.01 3.83
CA GLY A 188 1.39 10.85 3.58
C GLY A 188 0.65 9.64 3.06
N TYR A 189 1.40 8.56 2.84
CA TYR A 189 0.93 7.31 2.26
C TYR A 189 0.45 6.32 3.31
N ARG A 190 -0.43 5.43 2.91
CA ARG A 190 -0.72 4.18 3.62
C ARG A 190 0.31 3.13 3.15
N ALA A 191 1.22 2.78 4.01
CA ALA A 191 2.23 1.76 3.74
C ALA A 191 1.72 0.36 4.15
N TRP A 192 2.21 -0.65 3.46
CA TRP A 192 1.98 -2.06 3.79
C TRP A 192 3.19 -2.91 3.43
N HIS A 193 3.28 -4.08 4.02
CA HIS A 193 4.32 -5.06 3.70
C HIS A 193 3.74 -6.47 3.70
N GLY A 194 4.33 -7.34 2.87
CA GLY A 194 4.17 -8.79 2.93
C GLY A 194 5.36 -9.43 3.63
N GLY A 195 5.12 -10.51 4.32
CA GLY A 195 6.14 -11.30 4.96
C GLY A 195 5.96 -12.79 4.70
N LEU A 196 7.07 -13.52 4.64
CA LEU A 196 7.09 -14.98 4.54
C LEU A 196 7.43 -15.57 5.90
N CYS A 197 6.59 -16.47 6.36
CA CYS A 197 6.78 -17.21 7.61
C CYS A 197 7.04 -18.67 7.33
N LEU A 198 7.85 -19.31 8.15
CA LEU A 198 8.05 -20.76 8.13
C LEU A 198 7.15 -21.43 9.16
N SER A 199 6.51 -22.54 8.76
CA SER A 199 5.84 -23.38 9.73
C SER A 199 6.86 -23.95 10.72
N ARG A 200 6.55 -23.89 12.01
CA ARG A 200 7.39 -24.49 13.06
C ARG A 200 7.48 -26.02 12.97
N ARG A 201 6.65 -26.63 12.12
CA ARG A 201 6.63 -28.09 11.90
C ARG A 201 7.59 -28.55 10.80
N LEU A 202 8.28 -27.60 10.12
CA LEU A 202 9.24 -27.95 9.08
C LEU A 202 10.50 -28.53 9.67
N GLU A 203 10.91 -29.69 9.16
CA GLU A 203 12.11 -30.41 9.60
C GLU A 203 12.91 -30.92 8.40
N GLY A 204 14.20 -31.24 8.66
CA GLY A 204 15.10 -31.85 7.69
C GLY A 204 15.10 -31.13 6.33
N ARG A 205 15.04 -31.86 5.25
CA ARG A 205 15.11 -31.35 3.88
C ARG A 205 14.04 -30.31 3.55
N GLN A 206 12.84 -30.44 4.14
CA GLN A 206 11.75 -29.46 3.88
C GLN A 206 12.12 -28.09 4.48
N ARG A 207 12.69 -28.07 5.68
CA ARG A 207 13.15 -26.84 6.31
C ARG A 207 14.30 -26.22 5.51
N ASP A 208 15.25 -27.02 5.04
CA ASP A 208 16.40 -26.54 4.27
C ASP A 208 15.92 -25.93 2.94
N ALA A 209 15.03 -26.60 2.21
CA ALA A 209 14.43 -26.08 0.99
C ALA A 209 13.64 -24.79 1.23
N ALA A 210 12.93 -24.68 2.35
CA ALA A 210 12.22 -23.44 2.72
C ALA A 210 13.19 -22.28 2.96
N TYR A 211 14.34 -22.51 3.61
CA TYR A 211 15.37 -21.48 3.76
C TYR A 211 16.01 -21.08 2.43
N GLU A 212 16.21 -22.02 1.50
CA GLU A 212 16.69 -21.69 0.15
C GLU A 212 15.68 -20.83 -0.59
N TYR A 213 14.38 -21.14 -0.49
CA TYR A 213 13.32 -20.31 -1.06
C TYR A 213 13.28 -18.90 -0.47
N LEU A 214 13.44 -18.74 0.85
CA LEU A 214 13.55 -17.43 1.47
C LEU A 214 14.78 -16.65 0.98
N ASN A 215 15.93 -17.33 0.81
CA ASN A 215 17.12 -16.69 0.24
C ASN A 215 16.92 -16.28 -1.22
N TRP A 216 16.20 -17.09 -2.01
CA TRP A 216 15.83 -16.72 -3.37
C TRP A 216 14.99 -15.43 -3.40
N TRP A 217 14.02 -15.26 -2.49
CA TRP A 217 13.27 -14.02 -2.36
C TRP A 217 14.17 -12.81 -2.12
N LEU A 218 15.26 -12.98 -1.39
CA LEU A 218 16.24 -11.93 -1.10
C LEU A 218 17.32 -11.77 -2.18
N SER A 219 17.31 -12.58 -3.25
CA SER A 219 18.34 -12.51 -4.30
C SER A 219 18.30 -11.24 -5.14
N GLY A 220 17.17 -10.55 -5.16
CA GLY A 220 16.91 -9.34 -5.96
C GLY A 220 16.11 -9.62 -7.23
N TRP A 221 16.23 -10.79 -7.84
CA TRP A 221 15.47 -11.13 -9.04
C TRP A 221 13.94 -11.05 -8.86
N PRO A 222 13.35 -11.65 -7.80
CA PRO A 222 11.91 -11.49 -7.54
C PRO A 222 11.53 -10.01 -7.36
N GLY A 223 12.43 -9.22 -6.77
CA GLY A 223 12.23 -7.78 -6.60
C GLY A 223 12.13 -7.02 -7.92
N ALA A 224 12.90 -7.42 -8.93
CA ALA A 224 12.77 -6.82 -10.27
C ALA A 224 11.42 -7.16 -10.92
N VAL A 225 10.93 -8.39 -10.74
CA VAL A 225 9.61 -8.81 -11.24
C VAL A 225 8.50 -7.99 -10.59
N VAL A 226 8.52 -7.84 -9.28
CA VAL A 226 7.47 -7.07 -8.58
C VAL A 226 7.59 -5.56 -8.79
N ALA A 227 8.81 -5.04 -9.04
CA ALA A 227 9.02 -3.64 -9.39
C ALA A 227 8.31 -3.26 -10.70
N ARG A 228 8.31 -4.14 -11.70
CA ARG A 228 7.56 -3.96 -12.96
C ARG A 228 6.04 -3.91 -12.77
N GLN A 229 5.54 -4.38 -11.63
CA GLN A 229 4.14 -4.25 -11.20
C GLN A 229 3.90 -3.02 -10.29
N GLY A 230 4.95 -2.24 -10.02
CA GLY A 230 4.87 -1.03 -9.20
C GLY A 230 5.07 -1.23 -7.71
N TYR A 231 5.52 -2.40 -7.28
CA TYR A 231 5.85 -2.72 -5.89
C TYR A 231 7.34 -2.59 -5.60
N TYR A 232 7.72 -2.68 -4.34
CA TYR A 232 9.10 -2.66 -3.88
C TYR A 232 9.45 -3.94 -3.13
N MET A 233 10.75 -4.24 -3.06
CA MET A 233 11.27 -5.38 -2.31
C MET A 233 12.15 -4.89 -1.16
N SER A 234 12.17 -5.63 -0.06
CA SER A 234 12.97 -5.30 1.13
C SER A 234 14.49 -5.26 0.89
N VAL A 235 14.99 -5.86 -0.18
CA VAL A 235 16.43 -5.85 -0.58
C VAL A 235 16.68 -4.89 -1.75
N VAL A 236 16.41 -3.61 -1.54
CA VAL A 236 16.39 -2.56 -2.56
C VAL A 236 17.65 -2.58 -3.45
N GLU A 237 18.83 -2.63 -2.87
CA GLU A 237 20.09 -2.56 -3.64
C GLU A 237 20.32 -3.81 -4.50
N ARG A 238 19.88 -4.99 -4.05
CA ARG A 238 19.98 -6.21 -4.86
C ARG A 238 19.06 -6.20 -6.08
N VAL A 239 17.90 -5.58 -5.98
CA VAL A 239 16.96 -5.44 -7.08
C VAL A 239 17.58 -4.68 -8.24
N ARG A 240 18.44 -3.70 -7.94
CA ARG A 240 19.11 -2.87 -8.95
C ARG A 240 19.90 -3.68 -9.99
N ALA A 241 20.53 -4.77 -9.56
CA ALA A 241 21.31 -5.64 -10.45
C ALA A 241 20.44 -6.41 -11.48
N HIS A 242 19.13 -6.45 -11.27
CA HIS A 242 18.17 -7.19 -12.10
C HIS A 242 17.19 -6.28 -12.87
N LEU A 243 17.38 -4.96 -12.78
CA LEU A 243 16.66 -3.95 -13.56
C LEU A 243 17.60 -3.30 -14.57
N THR A 244 17.06 -2.90 -15.72
CA THR A 244 17.79 -2.03 -16.62
C THR A 244 18.01 -0.66 -15.99
N PRO A 245 18.97 0.15 -16.47
CA PRO A 245 19.13 1.52 -15.99
C PRO A 245 17.86 2.36 -16.12
N ALA A 246 17.08 2.17 -17.20
CA ALA A 246 15.83 2.87 -17.42
C ALA A 246 14.73 2.45 -16.42
N GLU A 247 14.59 1.15 -16.16
CA GLU A 247 13.67 0.62 -15.15
C GLU A 247 14.02 1.13 -13.74
N TRP A 248 15.32 1.09 -13.37
CA TRP A 248 15.76 1.62 -12.07
C TRP A 248 15.48 3.11 -11.95
N ALA A 249 15.79 3.89 -13.01
CA ALA A 249 15.56 5.34 -13.03
C ALA A 249 14.07 5.68 -12.81
N TYR A 250 13.19 4.91 -13.43
CA TYR A 250 11.73 5.11 -13.27
C TYR A 250 11.20 4.61 -11.92
N TRP A 251 11.45 3.32 -11.59
CA TRP A 251 10.82 2.68 -10.44
C TRP A 251 11.38 3.13 -9.09
N TYR A 252 12.69 3.41 -9.02
CA TYR A 252 13.37 3.73 -7.77
C TYR A 252 13.89 5.17 -7.70
N ALA A 253 14.47 5.71 -8.77
CA ALA A 253 14.99 7.07 -8.75
C ALA A 253 13.94 8.15 -9.03
N GLY A 254 12.74 7.77 -9.51
CA GLY A 254 11.62 8.69 -9.74
C GLY A 254 11.75 9.57 -10.96
N HIS A 255 12.63 9.21 -11.90
CA HIS A 255 12.78 9.94 -13.17
C HIS A 255 11.65 9.60 -14.13
N ALA A 256 11.44 10.46 -15.13
CA ALA A 256 10.57 10.11 -16.25
C ALA A 256 11.15 8.90 -17.01
N ALA A 257 10.26 8.02 -17.49
CA ALA A 257 10.66 6.87 -18.29
C ALA A 257 11.38 7.34 -19.56
N SER A 258 12.64 6.95 -19.75
CA SER A 258 13.44 7.31 -20.91
C SER A 258 13.06 6.53 -22.17
N GLU A 259 12.42 5.40 -21.99
CA GLU A 259 11.93 4.47 -23.02
C GLU A 259 10.66 3.79 -22.52
N ASP A 260 10.00 3.00 -23.37
CA ASP A 260 8.88 2.15 -22.95
C ASP A 260 9.42 1.03 -22.05
N LEU A 261 8.78 0.85 -20.87
CA LEU A 261 9.20 -0.16 -19.91
C LEU A 261 8.20 -1.32 -19.86
N PRO A 262 8.69 -2.57 -19.84
CA PRO A 262 7.85 -3.74 -19.83
C PRO A 262 7.28 -4.01 -18.43
N ASP A 263 6.18 -4.75 -18.38
CA ASP A 263 5.77 -5.51 -17.19
C ASP A 263 6.42 -6.91 -17.18
N PRO A 264 6.09 -7.77 -16.20
CA PRO A 264 6.70 -9.09 -16.08
C PRO A 264 6.47 -10.03 -17.27
N ASP A 265 5.42 -9.83 -18.07
CA ASP A 265 5.12 -10.64 -19.26
C ASP A 265 5.74 -10.07 -20.55
N GLY A 266 6.44 -8.94 -20.45
CA GLY A 266 7.11 -8.29 -21.57
C GLY A 266 6.26 -7.30 -22.37
N THR A 267 4.99 -7.12 -22.02
CA THR A 267 4.16 -6.08 -22.65
C THR A 267 4.49 -4.69 -22.09
N THR A 268 4.31 -3.63 -22.90
CA THR A 268 4.56 -2.26 -22.44
C THR A 268 3.61 -1.90 -21.29
N ALA A 269 4.19 -1.66 -20.12
CA ALA A 269 3.46 -1.20 -18.94
C ALA A 269 3.54 0.31 -18.77
N ILE A 270 4.69 0.89 -19.05
CA ILE A 270 4.98 2.31 -18.87
C ILE A 270 5.48 2.88 -20.19
N VAL A 271 4.79 3.88 -20.70
CA VAL A 271 5.16 4.56 -21.94
C VAL A 271 6.25 5.59 -21.66
N ARG A 272 7.17 5.77 -22.58
CA ARG A 272 8.21 6.81 -22.55
C ARG A 272 7.63 8.17 -22.17
N GLY A 273 8.33 8.89 -21.31
CA GLY A 273 7.92 10.19 -20.78
C GLY A 273 6.98 10.11 -19.57
N SER A 274 6.44 8.94 -19.24
CA SER A 274 5.62 8.78 -18.04
C SER A 274 6.41 9.10 -16.77
N VAL A 275 5.75 9.72 -15.79
CA VAL A 275 6.31 10.01 -14.47
C VAL A 275 5.54 9.22 -13.40
N ARG A 276 6.25 8.65 -12.45
CA ARG A 276 5.64 7.97 -11.30
C ARG A 276 5.17 8.98 -10.27
N SER A 277 3.92 8.85 -9.81
CA SER A 277 3.38 9.71 -8.75
C SER A 277 4.22 9.56 -7.46
N GLY A 278 4.54 10.68 -6.83
CA GLY A 278 5.34 10.71 -5.60
C GLY A 278 6.85 10.60 -5.80
N GLY A 279 7.33 10.44 -7.04
CA GLY A 279 8.75 10.48 -7.38
C GLY A 279 9.54 9.26 -6.92
N ALA A 280 10.74 9.49 -6.35
CA ALA A 280 11.69 8.47 -5.95
C ALA A 280 11.19 7.58 -4.80
N TYR A 281 11.72 6.36 -4.73
CA TYR A 281 11.44 5.42 -3.63
C TYR A 281 11.60 6.06 -2.24
N TRP A 282 12.73 6.73 -2.00
CA TRP A 282 13.01 7.33 -0.70
C TRP A 282 12.09 8.50 -0.36
N SER A 283 11.68 9.30 -1.35
CA SER A 283 10.71 10.38 -1.16
C SER A 283 9.35 9.86 -0.73
N ARG A 284 8.92 8.74 -1.31
CA ARG A 284 7.67 8.07 -0.92
C ARG A 284 7.80 7.40 0.45
N ALA A 285 8.89 6.67 0.67
CA ALA A 285 9.16 5.95 1.92
C ALA A 285 9.31 6.87 3.14
N SER A 286 9.77 8.11 2.95
CA SER A 286 9.87 9.10 4.04
C SER A 286 8.55 9.82 4.36
N ASN A 287 7.50 9.56 3.59
CA ASN A 287 6.19 10.22 3.74
C ASN A 287 5.08 9.18 4.00
N ILE A 288 5.26 8.35 5.04
CA ILE A 288 4.28 7.36 5.48
C ILE A 288 3.41 7.97 6.58
N ALA A 289 2.09 7.94 6.38
CA ALA A 289 1.11 8.37 7.39
C ALA A 289 0.79 7.23 8.37
N VAL A 290 0.60 6.02 7.84
CA VAL A 290 0.23 4.84 8.62
C VAL A 290 0.73 3.57 7.93
N TRP A 291 1.07 2.56 8.72
CA TRP A 291 1.29 1.20 8.25
C TRP A 291 0.03 0.36 8.41
N ASN A 292 -0.33 -0.43 7.39
CA ASN A 292 -1.35 -1.46 7.57
C ASN A 292 -0.93 -2.43 8.66
N THR A 293 -1.82 -2.62 9.61
CA THR A 293 -1.63 -3.54 10.73
C THR A 293 -2.93 -4.27 11.03
N THR A 294 -2.84 -5.40 11.72
CA THR A 294 -4.02 -6.04 12.30
C THR A 294 -4.32 -5.35 13.63
N MET A 295 -5.43 -4.63 13.68
CA MET A 295 -5.90 -3.95 14.90
C MET A 295 -6.29 -4.97 15.97
N ASP A 296 -6.24 -4.59 17.23
CA ASP A 296 -6.72 -5.43 18.34
C ASP A 296 -8.20 -5.79 18.13
N GLU A 297 -9.00 -4.85 17.64
CA GLU A 297 -10.43 -4.99 17.39
C GLU A 297 -10.76 -5.50 15.96
N HIS A 298 -9.82 -6.19 15.31
CA HIS A 298 -9.97 -6.66 13.91
C HIS A 298 -11.27 -7.44 13.67
N ASN A 299 -11.61 -8.38 14.53
CA ASN A 299 -12.84 -9.17 14.37
C ASN A 299 -14.12 -8.34 14.51
N TYR A 300 -14.08 -7.32 15.34
CA TYR A 300 -15.17 -6.35 15.48
C TYR A 300 -15.28 -5.50 14.21
N LEU A 301 -14.17 -4.97 13.74
CA LEU A 301 -14.07 -4.19 12.50
C LEU A 301 -14.67 -4.95 11.32
N VAL A 302 -14.29 -6.22 11.12
CA VAL A 302 -14.80 -7.04 9.99
C VAL A 302 -16.32 -7.13 10.00
N ARG A 303 -16.93 -7.36 11.18
CA ARG A 303 -18.40 -7.42 11.31
C ARG A 303 -19.05 -6.08 10.97
N ARG A 304 -18.52 -4.99 11.52
CA ARG A 304 -19.06 -3.64 11.30
C ARG A 304 -18.87 -3.19 9.83
N TRP A 305 -17.77 -3.60 9.19
CA TRP A 305 -17.52 -3.32 7.79
C TRP A 305 -18.57 -3.98 6.87
N GLY A 306 -19.01 -5.20 7.21
CA GLY A 306 -20.11 -5.85 6.49
C GLY A 306 -21.35 -4.97 6.40
N GLU A 307 -21.73 -4.28 7.48
CA GLU A 307 -22.88 -3.36 7.49
C GLU A 307 -22.70 -2.13 6.58
N LEU A 308 -21.44 -1.74 6.28
CA LEU A 308 -21.16 -0.67 5.32
C LEU A 308 -21.35 -1.14 3.88
N VAL A 309 -20.94 -2.35 3.54
CA VAL A 309 -20.89 -2.80 2.14
C VAL A 309 -22.17 -3.50 1.68
N ASP A 310 -22.91 -4.13 2.59
CA ASP A 310 -24.26 -4.70 2.35
C ASP A 310 -25.30 -3.59 2.07
#